data_dce00b70538f565c595799a6bb28a06d
#
_entry.id   dce00b70538f565c595799a6bb28a06d
#
_cell.length_a   1.000
_cell.length_b   1.000
_cell.length_c   1.000
_cell.angle_alpha   90.00
_cell.angle_beta   90.00
_cell.angle_gamma   90.00
#
_symmetry.space_group_name_H-M   'P 1'
#
loop_
_entity.id
_entity.type
_entity.pdbx_description
1 polymer ?
#
loop_
_entity_poly.entity_id
_entity_poly.type
_entity_poly.pdbx_seq_one_letter_code
_entity_poly.pdbx_strand_id
1 'polypeptide(L)'
;MKTTIKLSVNGTLLALASIILLAGACKKDINSSGKDLIPAGSEGNLKTNAVGTNGPKGVCYVEVNNNDLRNVARYTLTNGSPLFDVGIIFAANIDFNTTSRTAELFFNPQVTNVLSNRDIYVKPLQDKGIKVLLSILGNHQGAGISNFTSRASAQAFAQQLSNAVNTYKLDGIDLDDEFSEYGKNGTTQPNDSSFVFLVTALRQLMPTKIISFYFFGPASGKLSYNGVTVGSKITYTWNASYGSYNPPAVSGLAKSNIGPAAIDITNTGAGLAASLATRTVSDGYGIYLYYNLPNADSHTYLSSVSNALYGLNTVFN
;
A
#
# COMPACT_ATOMS: atom_id res chain seq x y z
N MET A 1 -1.92 -46.69 40.28
CA MET A 1 -0.63 -47.35 40.04
C MET A 1 0.31 -46.34 39.43
N LYS A 2 1.27 -45.86 40.21
CA LYS A 2 2.32 -44.90 39.83
C LYS A 2 3.46 -45.70 39.18
N THR A 3 3.99 -45.26 38.07
CA THR A 3 5.29 -45.74 37.61
C THR A 3 6.12 -44.55 37.14
N THR A 4 7.12 -44.24 37.90
CA THR A 4 8.15 -43.27 37.69
C THR A 4 9.29 -43.96 36.91
N ILE A 5 9.83 -43.33 35.86
CA ILE A 5 11.11 -43.75 35.28
C ILE A 5 12.04 -42.53 35.24
N LYS A 6 13.25 -42.80 35.74
CA LYS A 6 14.34 -41.89 36.03
C LYS A 6 15.14 -41.45 34.81
N LEU A 7 15.72 -40.23 34.93
CA LEU A 7 16.81 -39.69 34.13
C LEU A 7 18.06 -40.58 34.10
N SER A 8 18.78 -40.52 32.99
CA SER A 8 20.23 -40.74 32.96
C SER A 8 20.90 -39.65 32.14
N VAL A 9 21.77 -38.90 32.83
CA VAL A 9 22.67 -37.89 32.27
C VAL A 9 24.01 -38.59 32.00
N ASN A 10 24.58 -38.43 30.82
CA ASN A 10 26.01 -38.61 30.62
C ASN A 10 26.55 -37.51 29.73
N GLY A 11 27.39 -36.67 30.34
CA GLY A 11 28.20 -35.66 29.70
C GLY A 11 29.49 -36.23 29.15
N THR A 12 30.00 -35.58 28.12
CA THR A 12 31.43 -35.63 27.79
C THR A 12 31.87 -34.27 27.30
N LEU A 13 32.77 -33.67 28.03
CA LEU A 13 33.60 -32.49 27.70
C LEU A 13 34.77 -32.90 26.79
N LEU A 14 35.26 -32.00 25.98
CA LEU A 14 36.65 -31.71 25.54
C LEU A 14 36.61 -31.10 24.13
N ALA A 15 37.42 -30.15 23.68
CA ALA A 15 38.43 -29.26 24.26
C ALA A 15 38.72 -28.17 23.21
N LEU A 16 39.22 -27.05 23.68
CA LEU A 16 39.74 -25.91 22.88
C LEU A 16 40.89 -26.30 21.94
N ALA A 17 40.95 -25.61 20.79
CA ALA A 17 42.26 -25.25 20.19
C ALA A 17 42.13 -23.89 19.45
N SER A 18 42.78 -22.89 20.03
CA SER A 18 43.08 -21.59 19.46
C SER A 18 44.27 -21.71 18.51
N ILE A 19 44.20 -21.11 17.29
CA ILE A 19 45.40 -20.78 16.52
C ILE A 19 45.26 -19.34 16.03
N ILE A 20 46.14 -18.49 16.51
CA ILE A 20 46.43 -17.12 16.04
C ILE A 20 47.63 -17.22 15.12
N LEU A 21 47.61 -16.54 13.97
CA LEU A 21 48.80 -16.03 13.25
C LEU A 21 48.36 -15.07 12.14
N LEU A 22 48.56 -13.80 12.36
CA LEU A 22 49.60 -12.84 11.93
C LEU A 22 49.63 -12.48 10.43
N ALA A 23 49.28 -11.26 10.20
CA ALA A 23 49.75 -10.19 9.33
C ALA A 23 50.67 -10.51 8.13
N GLY A 24 50.32 -9.88 7.02
CA GLY A 24 51.21 -9.68 5.89
C GLY A 24 50.65 -8.66 4.90
N ALA A 25 51.07 -7.40 5.05
CA ALA A 25 50.80 -6.35 4.07
C ALA A 25 51.73 -6.53 2.86
N CYS A 26 51.20 -6.41 1.65
CA CYS A 26 51.98 -6.04 0.46
C CYS A 26 51.11 -5.26 -0.53
N LYS A 27 51.47 -4.00 -0.73
CA LYS A 27 51.04 -3.17 -1.87
C LYS A 27 51.69 -3.71 -3.16
N LYS A 28 50.94 -3.73 -4.24
CA LYS A 28 51.48 -3.53 -5.59
C LYS A 28 50.40 -3.03 -6.53
N ASP A 29 50.60 -1.81 -7.01
CA ASP A 29 49.91 -1.22 -8.15
C ASP A 29 50.29 -1.99 -9.44
N ILE A 30 49.29 -2.22 -10.32
CA ILE A 30 49.51 -2.19 -11.77
C ILE A 30 48.18 -1.91 -12.46
N ASN A 31 48.17 -0.85 -13.28
CA ASN A 31 47.15 -0.49 -14.26
C ASN A 31 46.93 -1.58 -15.32
N SER A 32 45.64 -1.84 -15.71
CA SER A 32 45.25 -1.70 -17.13
C SER A 32 43.73 -1.95 -17.29
N SER A 33 43.11 -1.00 -17.89
CA SER A 33 41.93 -0.92 -18.77
C SER A 33 41.12 -2.18 -19.03
N GLY A 34 39.83 -2.04 -18.75
CA GLY A 34 38.73 -2.89 -19.23
C GLY A 34 37.43 -2.32 -18.73
N LYS A 35 36.80 -1.44 -19.52
CA LYS A 35 35.51 -0.87 -19.29
C LYS A 35 34.43 -1.95 -19.47
N ASP A 36 33.65 -2.23 -18.47
CA ASP A 36 32.22 -2.50 -18.59
C ASP A 36 31.53 -1.87 -17.39
N LEU A 37 31.08 -0.65 -17.61
CA LEU A 37 30.25 0.11 -16.67
C LEU A 37 28.81 -0.40 -16.76
N ILE A 38 28.39 -1.18 -15.79
CA ILE A 38 26.98 -1.29 -15.46
C ILE A 38 26.62 0.03 -14.77
N PRO A 39 25.69 0.84 -15.30
CA PRO A 39 25.27 2.04 -14.60
C PRO A 39 24.57 1.61 -13.31
N ALA A 40 25.09 2.04 -12.17
CA ALA A 40 24.33 2.05 -10.93
C ALA A 40 23.03 2.82 -11.21
N GLY A 41 21.90 2.11 -11.11
CA GLY A 41 20.58 2.71 -11.22
C GLY A 41 20.48 3.82 -10.18
N SER A 42 20.36 5.05 -10.66
CA SER A 42 20.01 6.19 -9.85
C SER A 42 18.76 5.83 -9.05
N GLU A 43 18.85 5.84 -7.73
CA GLU A 43 17.69 5.94 -6.85
C GLU A 43 16.97 7.25 -7.24
N GLY A 44 16.00 7.11 -8.13
CA GLY A 44 15.11 8.21 -8.48
C GLY A 44 14.32 8.58 -7.24
N ASN A 45 14.81 9.60 -6.54
CA ASN A 45 14.03 10.33 -5.55
C ASN A 45 12.76 10.79 -6.26
N LEU A 46 11.68 10.04 -6.14
CA LEU A 46 10.33 10.46 -6.53
C LEU A 46 9.98 11.68 -5.68
N LYS A 47 10.42 12.85 -6.12
CA LYS A 47 9.84 14.11 -5.65
C LYS A 47 8.40 14.12 -6.15
N THR A 48 7.49 13.55 -5.38
CA THR A 48 6.08 13.87 -5.51
C THR A 48 5.96 15.35 -5.15
N ASN A 49 5.73 16.18 -6.14
CA ASN A 49 5.32 17.56 -5.89
C ASN A 49 3.97 17.49 -5.17
N ALA A 50 4.01 17.47 -3.84
CA ALA A 50 2.83 17.73 -3.04
C ALA A 50 2.41 19.16 -3.34
N VAL A 51 1.23 19.33 -3.90
CA VAL A 51 0.64 20.64 -4.07
C VAL A 51 0.25 21.12 -2.67
N GLY A 52 1.16 21.86 -2.02
CA GLY A 52 0.77 22.97 -1.18
C GLY A 52 0.38 22.73 0.27
N THR A 53 0.51 21.54 0.89
CA THR A 53 0.33 21.43 2.35
C THR A 53 1.63 21.01 3.04
N ASN A 54 2.06 21.77 4.05
CA ASN A 54 3.19 21.41 4.91
C ASN A 54 2.79 20.36 5.98
N GLY A 55 1.96 19.38 5.64
CA GLY A 55 1.41 18.39 6.57
C GLY A 55 1.26 17.00 5.94
N PRO A 56 0.66 16.05 6.66
CA PRO A 56 0.36 14.71 6.15
C PRO A 56 -0.52 14.74 4.90
N LYS A 57 -0.29 13.84 3.95
CA LYS A 57 -1.14 13.68 2.76
C LYS A 57 -2.52 13.15 3.14
N GLY A 58 -3.56 13.79 2.62
CA GLY A 58 -4.92 13.27 2.68
C GLY A 58 -5.14 12.18 1.64
N VAL A 59 -5.44 10.95 2.07
CA VAL A 59 -5.80 9.83 1.21
C VAL A 59 -7.26 9.48 1.43
N CYS A 60 -8.06 9.45 0.37
CA CYS A 60 -9.50 9.28 0.47
C CYS A 60 -10.02 8.14 -0.40
N TYR A 61 -10.62 7.13 0.22
CA TYR A 61 -11.40 6.11 -0.47
C TYR A 61 -12.80 6.61 -0.81
N VAL A 62 -13.23 6.31 -2.03
CA VAL A 62 -14.60 6.55 -2.48
C VAL A 62 -15.21 5.24 -2.95
N GLU A 63 -16.22 4.79 -2.24
CA GLU A 63 -17.01 3.63 -2.65
C GLU A 63 -17.90 4.01 -3.83
N VAL A 64 -17.39 3.83 -5.05
CA VAL A 64 -18.01 4.32 -6.28
C VAL A 64 -19.31 3.61 -6.65
N ASN A 65 -19.68 2.55 -5.91
CA ASN A 65 -21.01 1.95 -6.03
C ASN A 65 -22.12 2.90 -5.58
N ASN A 66 -21.82 3.79 -4.62
CA ASN A 66 -22.81 4.65 -3.96
C ASN A 66 -22.44 6.13 -4.01
N ASN A 67 -21.16 6.47 -4.18
CA ASN A 67 -20.63 7.82 -4.08
C ASN A 67 -19.91 8.27 -5.34
N ASP A 68 -19.86 9.56 -5.55
CA ASP A 68 -19.23 10.16 -6.74
C ASP A 68 -17.74 10.46 -6.47
N LEU A 69 -16.86 9.87 -7.27
CA LEU A 69 -15.42 10.10 -7.18
C LEU A 69 -15.05 11.59 -7.31
N ARG A 70 -15.83 12.37 -8.09
CA ARG A 70 -15.58 13.80 -8.31
C ARG A 70 -15.63 14.63 -7.03
N ASN A 71 -16.32 14.16 -6.00
CA ASN A 71 -16.40 14.84 -4.71
C ASN A 71 -15.03 15.05 -4.07
N VAL A 72 -14.05 14.17 -4.32
CA VAL A 72 -12.65 14.36 -3.86
C VAL A 72 -12.08 15.71 -4.33
N ALA A 73 -12.38 16.12 -5.56
CA ALA A 73 -11.89 17.38 -6.14
C ALA A 73 -12.68 18.62 -5.69
N ARG A 74 -13.82 18.45 -4.97
CA ARG A 74 -14.64 19.57 -4.50
C ARG A 74 -14.18 20.15 -3.17
N TYR A 75 -13.39 19.39 -2.41
CA TYR A 75 -12.87 19.86 -1.12
C TYR A 75 -11.51 20.51 -1.27
N THR A 76 -11.45 21.79 -0.92
CA THR A 76 -10.21 22.58 -0.87
C THR A 76 -9.98 23.12 0.54
N LEU A 77 -8.75 23.44 0.87
CA LEU A 77 -8.43 24.21 2.06
C LEU A 77 -8.67 25.70 1.81
N THR A 78 -8.79 26.50 2.85
CA THR A 78 -9.02 27.97 2.76
C THR A 78 -7.92 28.71 2.00
N ASN A 79 -6.75 28.11 1.79
CA ASN A 79 -5.68 28.65 0.95
C ASN A 79 -5.81 28.24 -0.54
N GLY A 80 -6.88 27.54 -0.93
CA GLY A 80 -7.16 27.09 -2.29
C GLY A 80 -6.50 25.75 -2.70
N SER A 81 -5.64 25.16 -1.88
CA SER A 81 -5.06 23.86 -2.19
C SER A 81 -6.08 22.72 -1.99
N PRO A 82 -5.99 21.59 -2.72
CA PRO A 82 -6.81 20.43 -2.46
C PRO A 82 -6.67 19.93 -1.02
N LEU A 83 -7.78 19.47 -0.42
CA LEU A 83 -7.73 18.77 0.87
C LEU A 83 -7.10 17.38 0.74
N PHE A 84 -7.42 16.68 -0.35
CA PHE A 84 -6.95 15.32 -0.61
C PHE A 84 -5.81 15.33 -1.63
N ASP A 85 -4.74 14.59 -1.34
CA ASP A 85 -3.62 14.34 -2.26
C ASP A 85 -3.87 13.11 -3.14
N VAL A 86 -4.66 12.15 -2.64
CA VAL A 86 -4.95 10.88 -3.31
C VAL A 86 -6.43 10.55 -3.17
N GLY A 87 -7.08 10.28 -4.31
CA GLY A 87 -8.41 9.67 -4.36
C GLY A 87 -8.31 8.22 -4.82
N ILE A 88 -9.01 7.31 -4.15
CA ILE A 88 -8.98 5.88 -4.45
C ILE A 88 -10.36 5.44 -4.92
N ILE A 89 -10.41 4.87 -6.13
CA ILE A 89 -11.58 4.20 -6.69
C ILE A 89 -11.75 2.87 -5.94
N PHE A 90 -12.74 2.75 -5.08
CA PHE A 90 -13.02 1.55 -4.31
C PHE A 90 -14.29 0.87 -4.84
N ALA A 91 -14.22 -0.36 -5.36
CA ALA A 91 -13.03 -1.11 -5.69
C ALA A 91 -13.26 -1.98 -6.94
N ALA A 92 -12.20 -2.28 -7.66
CA ALA A 92 -12.15 -3.42 -8.58
C ALA A 92 -11.87 -4.71 -7.78
N ASN A 93 -12.03 -5.86 -8.43
CA ASN A 93 -11.89 -7.13 -7.75
C ASN A 93 -10.82 -8.03 -8.38
N ILE A 94 -10.27 -8.91 -7.55
CA ILE A 94 -9.53 -10.07 -7.99
C ILE A 94 -10.47 -11.29 -7.99
N ASP A 95 -10.84 -11.75 -9.19
CA ASP A 95 -11.67 -12.93 -9.40
C ASP A 95 -10.82 -14.17 -9.65
N PHE A 96 -11.43 -15.33 -9.53
CA PHE A 96 -10.84 -16.60 -9.89
C PHE A 96 -11.55 -17.22 -11.09
N ASN A 97 -10.85 -17.32 -12.21
CA ASN A 97 -11.34 -18.05 -13.37
C ASN A 97 -11.17 -19.56 -13.12
N THR A 98 -12.29 -20.26 -12.96
CA THR A 98 -12.29 -21.70 -12.65
C THR A 98 -11.88 -22.57 -13.84
N THR A 99 -11.98 -22.08 -15.06
CA THR A 99 -11.58 -22.80 -16.28
C THR A 99 -10.08 -22.72 -16.51
N SER A 100 -9.50 -21.50 -16.52
CA SER A 100 -8.06 -21.29 -16.68
C SER A 100 -7.28 -21.51 -15.37
N ARG A 101 -7.98 -21.53 -14.23
CA ARG A 101 -7.42 -21.60 -12.85
C ARG A 101 -6.46 -20.46 -12.57
N THR A 102 -6.79 -19.27 -13.02
CA THR A 102 -5.98 -18.05 -12.86
C THR A 102 -6.76 -16.95 -12.15
N ALA A 103 -6.03 -16.06 -11.49
CA ALA A 103 -6.57 -14.81 -10.98
C ALA A 103 -6.81 -13.84 -12.15
N GLU A 104 -7.97 -13.16 -12.13
CA GLU A 104 -8.39 -12.21 -13.16
C GLU A 104 -8.84 -10.90 -12.53
N LEU A 105 -8.50 -9.78 -13.17
CA LEU A 105 -8.97 -8.45 -12.78
C LEU A 105 -10.41 -8.27 -13.28
N PHE A 106 -11.31 -7.95 -12.37
CA PHE A 106 -12.73 -7.73 -12.65
C PHE A 106 -13.17 -6.32 -12.26
N PHE A 107 -13.96 -5.70 -13.13
CA PHE A 107 -14.61 -4.42 -12.87
C PHE A 107 -16.12 -4.61 -12.82
N ASN A 108 -16.72 -4.26 -11.70
CA ASN A 108 -18.18 -4.16 -11.63
C ASN A 108 -18.69 -3.00 -12.51
N PRO A 109 -20.01 -2.88 -12.75
CA PRO A 109 -20.55 -1.85 -13.64
C PRO A 109 -20.19 -0.41 -13.23
N GLN A 110 -20.11 -0.12 -11.93
CA GLN A 110 -19.81 1.22 -11.41
C GLN A 110 -18.36 1.59 -11.63
N VAL A 111 -17.43 0.68 -11.30
CA VAL A 111 -15.99 0.85 -11.59
C VAL A 111 -15.77 0.97 -13.10
N THR A 112 -16.44 0.13 -13.91
CA THR A 112 -16.38 0.22 -15.38
C THR A 112 -16.85 1.60 -15.87
N ASN A 113 -17.94 2.14 -15.32
CA ASN A 113 -18.42 3.46 -15.67
C ASN A 113 -17.39 4.56 -15.34
N VAL A 114 -16.81 4.53 -14.13
CA VAL A 114 -15.79 5.51 -13.72
C VAL A 114 -14.57 5.46 -14.64
N LEU A 115 -14.06 4.27 -14.92
CA LEU A 115 -12.86 4.07 -15.74
C LEU A 115 -13.09 4.42 -17.22
N SER A 116 -14.22 4.00 -17.81
CA SER A 116 -14.56 4.28 -19.22
C SER A 116 -14.83 5.76 -19.47
N ASN A 117 -15.33 6.46 -18.46
CA ASN A 117 -15.58 7.90 -18.51
C ASN A 117 -14.52 8.69 -17.71
N ARG A 118 -13.23 8.28 -17.82
CA ARG A 118 -12.13 8.87 -17.05
C ARG A 118 -12.04 10.40 -17.18
N ASP A 119 -12.39 10.96 -18.32
CA ASP A 119 -12.32 12.41 -18.53
C ASP A 119 -13.38 13.18 -17.73
N ILE A 120 -14.44 12.49 -17.28
CA ILE A 120 -15.46 13.01 -16.38
C ILE A 120 -15.11 12.78 -14.92
N TYR A 121 -14.59 11.59 -14.56
CA TYR A 121 -14.43 11.18 -13.17
C TYR A 121 -13.00 11.26 -12.65
N VAL A 122 -11.99 10.93 -13.46
CA VAL A 122 -10.58 10.82 -13.05
C VAL A 122 -9.80 12.10 -13.37
N LYS A 123 -9.93 12.56 -14.62
CA LYS A 123 -9.16 13.73 -15.09
C LYS A 123 -9.37 15.00 -14.26
N PRO A 124 -10.59 15.36 -13.80
CA PRO A 124 -10.77 16.56 -12.96
C PRO A 124 -9.99 16.53 -11.64
N LEU A 125 -9.78 15.34 -11.06
CA LEU A 125 -8.94 15.18 -9.88
C LEU A 125 -7.46 15.40 -10.24
N GLN A 126 -7.01 14.76 -11.32
CA GLN A 126 -5.63 14.85 -11.80
C GLN A 126 -5.26 16.28 -12.23
N ASP A 127 -6.18 17.01 -12.85
CA ASP A 127 -5.99 18.43 -13.23
C ASP A 127 -5.75 19.32 -11.98
N LYS A 128 -6.26 18.94 -10.82
CA LYS A 128 -6.00 19.60 -9.53
C LYS A 128 -4.76 19.07 -8.82
N GLY A 129 -4.00 18.15 -9.43
CA GLY A 129 -2.81 17.53 -8.83
C GLY A 129 -3.09 16.34 -7.92
N ILE A 130 -4.36 15.94 -7.76
CA ILE A 130 -4.77 14.81 -6.93
C ILE A 130 -4.45 13.51 -7.68
N LYS A 131 -3.77 12.58 -7.03
CA LYS A 131 -3.46 11.26 -7.61
C LYS A 131 -4.66 10.35 -7.53
N VAL A 132 -4.90 9.56 -8.57
CA VAL A 132 -6.05 8.63 -8.60
C VAL A 132 -5.55 7.19 -8.70
N LEU A 133 -5.92 6.37 -7.70
CA LEU A 133 -5.57 4.97 -7.64
C LEU A 133 -6.81 4.10 -7.84
N LEU A 134 -6.59 2.85 -8.27
CA LEU A 134 -7.61 1.80 -8.30
C LEU A 134 -7.31 0.80 -7.18
N SER A 135 -8.25 0.64 -6.26
CA SER A 135 -8.15 -0.40 -5.23
C SER A 135 -8.58 -1.75 -5.77
N ILE A 136 -7.89 -2.80 -5.32
CA ILE A 136 -8.12 -4.19 -5.69
C ILE A 136 -8.51 -4.97 -4.45
N LEU A 137 -9.70 -5.54 -4.46
CA LEU A 137 -10.35 -6.24 -3.36
C LEU A 137 -10.68 -7.68 -3.78
N GLY A 138 -10.69 -8.61 -2.85
CA GLY A 138 -11.19 -9.98 -3.10
C GLY A 138 -12.67 -10.00 -3.48
N ASN A 139 -13.13 -11.10 -4.09
CA ASN A 139 -14.52 -11.24 -4.55
C ASN A 139 -15.13 -12.61 -4.18
N HIS A 140 -14.84 -13.10 -2.99
CA HIS A 140 -15.41 -14.33 -2.46
C HIS A 140 -15.20 -15.57 -3.35
N GLN A 141 -14.14 -15.59 -4.19
CA GLN A 141 -13.90 -16.66 -5.15
C GLN A 141 -12.63 -17.46 -4.88
N GLY A 142 -11.91 -17.14 -3.81
CA GLY A 142 -10.69 -17.84 -3.40
C GLY A 142 -9.40 -17.21 -3.93
N ALA A 143 -9.43 -16.42 -4.98
CA ALA A 143 -8.27 -15.63 -5.41
C ALA A 143 -8.07 -14.40 -4.53
N GLY A 144 -6.82 -14.08 -4.25
CA GLY A 144 -6.44 -12.89 -3.50
C GLY A 144 -4.94 -12.62 -3.60
N ILE A 145 -4.51 -11.50 -3.07
CA ILE A 145 -3.11 -11.05 -3.18
C ILE A 145 -2.13 -11.91 -2.36
N SER A 146 -2.64 -12.73 -1.44
CA SER A 146 -1.82 -13.56 -0.55
C SER A 146 -1.66 -15.02 -0.99
N ASN A 147 -2.25 -15.47 -2.12
CA ASN A 147 -2.21 -16.89 -2.48
C ASN A 147 -1.70 -17.23 -3.88
N PHE A 148 -0.96 -16.37 -4.54
CA PHE A 148 -0.24 -16.72 -5.75
C PHE A 148 0.77 -17.84 -5.46
N THR A 149 0.73 -18.91 -6.25
CA THR A 149 1.57 -20.09 -6.03
C THR A 149 2.96 -19.98 -6.66
N SER A 150 3.18 -18.97 -7.50
CA SER A 150 4.45 -18.79 -8.22
C SER A 150 4.67 -17.31 -8.59
N ARG A 151 5.94 -16.97 -8.90
CA ARG A 151 6.28 -15.67 -9.50
C ARG A 151 5.53 -15.43 -10.80
N ALA A 152 5.37 -16.46 -11.63
CA ALA A 152 4.70 -16.36 -12.92
C ALA A 152 3.21 -16.00 -12.76
N SER A 153 2.49 -16.64 -11.81
CA SER A 153 1.08 -16.32 -11.55
C SER A 153 0.89 -14.91 -10.99
N ALA A 154 1.76 -14.47 -10.06
CA ALA A 154 1.75 -13.12 -9.53
C ALA A 154 2.07 -12.07 -10.62
N GLN A 155 3.04 -12.36 -11.50
CA GLN A 155 3.40 -11.49 -12.62
C GLN A 155 2.27 -11.38 -13.64
N ALA A 156 1.58 -12.48 -13.95
CA ALA A 156 0.45 -12.47 -14.87
C ALA A 156 -0.69 -11.57 -14.38
N PHE A 157 -0.98 -11.60 -13.06
CA PHE A 157 -1.97 -10.68 -12.47
C PHE A 157 -1.46 -9.25 -12.41
N ALA A 158 -0.20 -9.04 -12.01
CA ALA A 158 0.43 -7.71 -12.03
C ALA A 158 0.41 -7.06 -13.42
N GLN A 159 0.52 -7.86 -14.50
CA GLN A 159 0.40 -7.34 -15.87
C GLN A 159 -1.01 -6.84 -16.18
N GLN A 160 -2.06 -7.51 -15.71
CA GLN A 160 -3.44 -7.05 -15.86
C GLN A 160 -3.63 -5.70 -15.14
N LEU A 161 -3.10 -5.56 -13.92
CA LEU A 161 -3.15 -4.31 -13.15
C LEU A 161 -2.38 -3.17 -13.86
N SER A 162 -1.19 -3.46 -14.35
CA SER A 162 -0.38 -2.49 -15.11
C SER A 162 -1.09 -2.05 -16.40
N ASN A 163 -1.72 -2.98 -17.11
CA ASN A 163 -2.51 -2.66 -18.31
C ASN A 163 -3.68 -1.75 -17.96
N ALA A 164 -4.41 -2.00 -16.88
CA ALA A 164 -5.51 -1.16 -16.43
C ALA A 164 -5.02 0.27 -16.07
N VAL A 165 -3.94 0.39 -15.29
CA VAL A 165 -3.36 1.69 -14.94
C VAL A 165 -2.97 2.48 -16.19
N ASN A 166 -2.37 1.84 -17.18
CA ASN A 166 -1.94 2.50 -18.41
C ASN A 166 -3.13 2.87 -19.31
N THR A 167 -4.09 1.97 -19.49
CA THR A 167 -5.28 2.18 -20.32
C THR A 167 -6.12 3.34 -19.82
N TYR A 168 -6.37 3.36 -18.49
CA TYR A 168 -7.20 4.39 -17.87
C TYR A 168 -6.39 5.57 -17.33
N LYS A 169 -5.06 5.61 -17.60
CA LYS A 169 -4.14 6.70 -17.22
C LYS A 169 -4.21 7.01 -15.71
N LEU A 170 -4.29 6.00 -14.87
CA LEU A 170 -4.30 6.13 -13.42
C LEU A 170 -2.89 6.41 -12.88
N ASP A 171 -2.82 6.88 -11.64
CA ASP A 171 -1.56 7.17 -10.97
C ASP A 171 -1.01 5.95 -10.22
N GLY A 172 -1.78 4.88 -10.08
CA GLY A 172 -1.31 3.65 -9.45
C GLY A 172 -2.42 2.70 -9.01
N ILE A 173 -2.03 1.77 -8.13
CA ILE A 173 -2.86 0.71 -7.57
C ILE A 173 -2.80 0.76 -6.05
N ASP A 174 -3.93 0.46 -5.44
CA ASP A 174 -4.06 0.15 -4.03
C ASP A 174 -4.41 -1.33 -3.85
N LEU A 175 -3.86 -1.99 -2.83
CA LEU A 175 -4.02 -3.42 -2.59
C LEU A 175 -4.70 -3.65 -1.25
N ASP A 176 -5.84 -4.37 -1.28
CA ASP A 176 -6.64 -4.72 -0.11
C ASP A 176 -6.85 -6.23 -0.03
N ASP A 177 -6.46 -6.85 1.08
CA ASP A 177 -6.52 -8.31 1.28
C ASP A 177 -7.75 -8.72 2.07
N GLU A 178 -8.92 -8.27 1.63
CA GLU A 178 -10.21 -8.62 2.21
C GLU A 178 -11.06 -9.45 1.24
N PHE A 179 -12.03 -10.17 1.76
CA PHE A 179 -13.08 -10.93 1.04
C PHE A 179 -12.58 -11.96 0.00
N SER A 180 -11.34 -12.41 0.09
CA SER A 180 -10.78 -13.38 -0.86
C SER A 180 -11.34 -14.79 -0.69
N GLU A 181 -11.76 -15.19 0.52
CA GLU A 181 -12.22 -16.56 0.85
C GLU A 181 -11.23 -17.64 0.39
N TYR A 182 -9.97 -17.49 0.78
CA TYR A 182 -8.88 -18.39 0.41
C TYR A 182 -9.23 -19.87 0.61
N GLY A 183 -8.91 -20.72 -0.38
CA GLY A 183 -9.25 -22.14 -0.43
C GLY A 183 -10.54 -22.44 -1.19
N LYS A 184 -11.43 -21.46 -1.40
CA LYS A 184 -12.62 -21.64 -2.23
C LYS A 184 -12.23 -21.94 -3.68
N ASN A 185 -13.08 -22.66 -4.41
CA ASN A 185 -12.82 -23.11 -5.78
C ASN A 185 -11.51 -23.91 -5.95
N GLY A 186 -10.99 -24.50 -4.88
CA GLY A 186 -9.74 -25.26 -4.87
C GLY A 186 -8.50 -24.39 -5.07
N THR A 187 -8.57 -23.10 -4.72
CA THR A 187 -7.41 -22.22 -4.62
C THR A 187 -6.58 -22.55 -3.38
N THR A 188 -5.36 -22.05 -3.30
CA THR A 188 -4.48 -22.27 -2.14
C THR A 188 -4.81 -21.33 -0.99
N GLN A 189 -4.36 -21.69 0.21
CA GLN A 189 -4.30 -20.80 1.36
C GLN A 189 -3.20 -19.75 1.18
N PRO A 190 -3.22 -18.63 1.93
CA PRO A 190 -2.18 -17.63 1.93
C PRO A 190 -0.79 -18.22 2.21
N ASN A 191 0.22 -17.77 1.46
CA ASN A 191 1.60 -18.20 1.59
C ASN A 191 2.57 -17.02 1.70
N ASP A 192 3.78 -17.27 2.21
CA ASP A 192 4.74 -16.21 2.56
C ASP A 192 5.33 -15.47 1.36
N SER A 193 5.28 -16.06 0.16
CA SER A 193 5.91 -15.51 -1.03
C SER A 193 4.97 -14.66 -1.89
N SER A 194 3.67 -14.91 -1.82
CA SER A 194 2.67 -14.39 -2.75
C SER A 194 2.68 -12.86 -2.84
N PHE A 195 2.48 -12.18 -1.72
CA PHE A 195 2.40 -10.72 -1.69
C PHE A 195 3.72 -10.07 -2.12
N VAL A 196 4.87 -10.64 -1.71
CA VAL A 196 6.19 -10.17 -2.14
C VAL A 196 6.38 -10.32 -3.65
N PHE A 197 5.93 -11.45 -4.23
CA PHE A 197 5.99 -11.65 -5.68
C PHE A 197 5.13 -10.63 -6.43
N LEU A 198 3.90 -10.39 -5.95
CA LEU A 198 2.99 -9.43 -6.57
C LEU A 198 3.57 -8.00 -6.56
N VAL A 199 3.95 -7.48 -5.39
CA VAL A 199 4.46 -6.09 -5.30
C VAL A 199 5.80 -5.92 -6.02
N THR A 200 6.61 -6.99 -6.10
CA THR A 200 7.85 -6.97 -6.90
C THR A 200 7.54 -6.86 -8.38
N ALA A 201 6.61 -7.65 -8.90
CA ALA A 201 6.20 -7.60 -10.30
C ALA A 201 5.55 -6.24 -10.64
N LEU A 202 4.67 -5.73 -9.77
CA LEU A 202 4.06 -4.42 -9.93
C LEU A 202 5.11 -3.30 -10.00
N ARG A 203 6.12 -3.31 -9.11
CA ARG A 203 7.17 -2.30 -9.12
C ARG A 203 8.04 -2.36 -10.38
N GLN A 204 8.28 -3.56 -10.92
CA GLN A 204 8.99 -3.74 -12.19
C GLN A 204 8.19 -3.20 -13.39
N LEU A 205 6.87 -3.48 -13.43
CA LEU A 205 5.98 -3.06 -14.51
C LEU A 205 5.61 -1.57 -14.43
N MET A 206 5.59 -1.03 -13.22
CA MET A 206 5.15 0.33 -12.94
C MET A 206 6.18 1.05 -12.03
N PRO A 207 7.40 1.32 -12.51
CA PRO A 207 8.51 1.81 -11.66
C PRO A 207 8.23 3.16 -10.99
N THR A 208 7.41 4.02 -11.61
CA THR A 208 7.11 5.38 -11.12
C THR A 208 5.70 5.56 -10.57
N LYS A 209 4.84 4.53 -10.67
CA LYS A 209 3.45 4.59 -10.20
C LYS A 209 3.36 4.35 -8.70
N ILE A 210 2.29 4.85 -8.09
CA ILE A 210 1.98 4.58 -6.69
C ILE A 210 1.51 3.13 -6.56
N ILE A 211 2.08 2.42 -5.60
CA ILE A 211 1.60 1.11 -5.16
C ILE A 211 1.35 1.28 -3.67
N SER A 212 0.10 1.23 -3.22
CA SER A 212 -0.25 1.32 -1.81
C SER A 212 -0.81 0.00 -1.30
N PHE A 213 -0.81 -0.12 0.02
CA PHE A 213 -1.29 -1.29 0.72
C PHE A 213 -2.14 -0.86 1.93
N TYR A 214 -3.43 -1.21 1.87
CA TYR A 214 -4.32 -1.21 3.01
C TYR A 214 -3.87 -2.32 3.97
N PHE A 215 -3.34 -1.94 5.13
CA PHE A 215 -2.62 -2.85 6.04
C PHE A 215 -3.58 -3.80 6.75
N PHE A 216 -4.12 -4.74 6.00
CA PHE A 216 -5.12 -5.71 6.46
C PHE A 216 -4.89 -7.10 5.88
N GLY A 217 -5.63 -8.08 6.42
CA GLY A 217 -5.68 -9.44 5.93
C GLY A 217 -4.37 -10.23 6.09
N PRO A 218 -4.29 -11.43 5.50
CA PRO A 218 -3.10 -12.28 5.56
C PRO A 218 -1.83 -11.63 5.02
N ALA A 219 -1.94 -10.70 4.05
CA ALA A 219 -0.81 -9.98 3.47
C ALA A 219 -0.06 -9.14 4.52
N SER A 220 -0.76 -8.58 5.53
CA SER A 220 -0.15 -7.76 6.58
C SER A 220 0.86 -8.53 7.47
N GLY A 221 0.75 -9.86 7.52
CA GLY A 221 1.69 -10.75 8.21
C GLY A 221 2.81 -11.32 7.31
N LYS A 222 2.86 -10.98 6.01
CA LYS A 222 3.73 -11.62 5.00
C LYS A 222 4.55 -10.59 4.23
N LEU A 223 5.33 -9.79 4.99
CA LEU A 223 5.96 -8.57 4.48
C LEU A 223 7.40 -8.79 3.97
N SER A 224 7.91 -10.02 3.99
CA SER A 224 9.23 -10.33 3.45
C SER A 224 9.34 -11.78 2.98
N TYR A 225 10.09 -12.00 1.91
CA TYR A 225 10.41 -13.33 1.40
C TYR A 225 11.73 -13.32 0.64
N ASN A 226 12.63 -14.28 0.97
CA ASN A 226 13.95 -14.43 0.33
C ASN A 226 14.73 -13.11 0.24
N GLY A 227 14.81 -12.36 1.35
CA GLY A 227 15.57 -11.12 1.44
C GLY A 227 14.90 -9.89 0.78
N VAL A 228 13.74 -10.05 0.14
CA VAL A 228 12.97 -8.94 -0.43
C VAL A 228 11.90 -8.52 0.57
N THR A 229 11.82 -7.22 0.89
CA THR A 229 10.78 -6.66 1.76
C THR A 229 9.69 -5.96 0.93
N VAL A 230 8.44 -6.05 1.38
CA VAL A 230 7.30 -5.34 0.77
C VAL A 230 7.53 -3.84 0.77
N GLY A 231 8.05 -3.28 1.89
CA GLY A 231 8.30 -1.84 2.00
C GLY A 231 9.30 -1.29 0.99
N SER A 232 10.19 -2.13 0.42
CA SER A 232 11.08 -1.72 -0.67
C SER A 232 10.38 -1.65 -2.04
N LYS A 233 9.12 -2.09 -2.14
CA LYS A 233 8.36 -2.21 -3.40
C LYS A 233 7.11 -1.32 -3.44
N ILE A 234 6.50 -1.06 -2.29
CA ILE A 234 5.32 -0.19 -2.20
C ILE A 234 5.72 1.27 -1.98
N THR A 235 4.78 2.17 -2.22
CA THR A 235 4.96 3.61 -2.00
C THR A 235 4.38 4.03 -0.65
N TYR A 236 3.18 3.56 -0.32
CA TYR A 236 2.42 3.94 0.87
C TYR A 236 1.77 2.74 1.55
N THR A 237 1.51 2.88 2.84
CA THR A 237 0.62 1.99 3.59
C THR A 237 -0.08 2.77 4.70
N TRP A 238 -1.21 2.25 5.18
CA TRP A 238 -2.00 2.88 6.23
C TRP A 238 -2.77 1.88 7.08
N ASN A 239 -3.10 2.33 8.28
CA ASN A 239 -3.97 1.61 9.21
C ASN A 239 -5.32 1.29 8.57
N ALA A 240 -5.82 0.09 8.81
CA ALA A 240 -7.08 -0.42 8.29
C ALA A 240 -8.24 -0.34 9.29
N SER A 241 -7.99 0.11 10.52
CA SER A 241 -9.02 0.14 11.57
C SER A 241 -9.55 1.56 11.75
N TYR A 242 -10.74 1.83 11.26
CA TYR A 242 -11.34 3.15 11.32
C TYR A 242 -11.63 3.60 12.76
N GLY A 243 -11.39 4.87 13.05
CA GLY A 243 -11.49 5.45 14.39
C GLY A 243 -10.36 5.06 15.32
N SER A 244 -9.26 4.51 14.80
CA SER A 244 -8.11 4.08 15.59
C SER A 244 -6.78 4.67 15.13
N TYR A 245 -5.76 4.54 15.98
CA TYR A 245 -4.39 4.91 15.72
C TYR A 245 -3.48 3.70 15.89
N ASN A 246 -3.09 3.08 14.80
CA ASN A 246 -2.25 1.89 14.78
C ASN A 246 -1.28 1.92 13.59
N PRO A 247 -0.06 2.48 13.75
CA PRO A 247 0.89 2.60 12.64
C PRO A 247 1.31 1.23 12.10
N PRO A 248 1.15 0.96 10.79
CA PRO A 248 1.67 -0.24 10.16
C PRO A 248 3.19 -0.38 10.33
N ALA A 249 3.63 -1.57 10.73
CA ALA A 249 5.05 -1.91 10.86
C ALA A 249 5.56 -2.55 9.57
N VAL A 250 5.98 -1.73 8.60
CA VAL A 250 6.48 -2.19 7.29
C VAL A 250 7.95 -1.81 7.14
N SER A 251 8.83 -2.81 7.25
CA SER A 251 10.29 -2.61 7.13
C SER A 251 10.66 -2.03 5.77
N GLY A 252 11.49 -0.99 5.76
CA GLY A 252 11.93 -0.29 4.55
C GLY A 252 11.02 0.86 4.11
N LEU A 253 9.92 1.13 4.84
CA LEU A 253 9.06 2.27 4.55
C LEU A 253 9.26 3.38 5.60
N ALA A 254 9.46 4.62 5.14
CA ALA A 254 9.62 5.77 6.02
C ALA A 254 8.29 6.20 6.64
N LYS A 255 8.31 6.82 7.84
CA LYS A 255 7.11 7.38 8.50
C LYS A 255 6.31 8.34 7.60
N SER A 256 6.99 9.10 6.74
CA SER A 256 6.36 9.99 5.76
C SER A 256 5.47 9.29 4.74
N ASN A 257 5.58 7.96 4.63
CA ASN A 257 4.83 7.12 3.71
C ASN A 257 3.85 6.17 4.43
N ILE A 258 3.63 6.40 5.73
CA ILE A 258 2.75 5.58 6.58
C ILE A 258 1.63 6.45 7.14
N GLY A 259 0.38 5.92 7.06
CA GLY A 259 -0.79 6.46 7.71
C GLY A 259 -1.11 5.72 9.01
N PRO A 260 -0.88 6.30 10.18
CA PRO A 260 -1.13 5.64 11.46
C PRO A 260 -2.60 5.63 11.86
N ALA A 261 -3.36 6.61 11.34
CA ALA A 261 -4.77 6.83 11.64
C ALA A 261 -5.63 6.60 10.41
N ALA A 262 -6.81 6.05 10.65
CA ALA A 262 -7.86 5.88 9.65
C ALA A 262 -9.20 6.34 10.22
N ILE A 263 -10.00 7.04 9.44
CA ILE A 263 -11.36 7.43 9.82
C ILE A 263 -12.37 7.01 8.74
N ASP A 264 -13.56 6.66 9.20
CA ASP A 264 -14.76 6.62 8.37
C ASP A 264 -15.51 7.96 8.57
N ILE A 265 -15.67 8.71 7.49
CA ILE A 265 -16.25 10.07 7.55
C ILE A 265 -17.66 10.06 8.12
N THR A 266 -18.41 8.97 7.91
CA THR A 266 -19.81 8.85 8.34
C THR A 266 -19.96 8.30 9.75
N ASN A 267 -18.97 7.55 10.25
CA ASN A 267 -19.08 6.81 11.52
C ASN A 267 -18.08 7.26 12.60
N THR A 268 -16.96 7.90 12.22
CA THR A 268 -16.00 8.42 13.20
C THR A 268 -16.39 9.83 13.65
N GLY A 269 -16.61 10.04 14.94
CA GLY A 269 -16.96 11.38 15.44
C GLY A 269 -15.87 12.42 15.18
N ALA A 270 -16.25 13.66 14.83
CA ALA A 270 -15.34 14.74 14.42
C ALA A 270 -14.22 15.04 15.46
N GLY A 271 -14.54 15.02 16.75
CA GLY A 271 -13.56 15.23 17.82
C GLY A 271 -12.50 14.14 17.88
N LEU A 272 -12.89 12.87 17.69
CA LEU A 272 -11.95 11.75 17.60
C LEU A 272 -11.09 11.87 16.34
N ALA A 273 -11.70 12.15 15.20
CA ALA A 273 -10.99 12.33 13.93
C ALA A 273 -9.93 13.44 14.03
N ALA A 274 -10.26 14.59 14.62
CA ALA A 274 -9.32 15.69 14.86
C ALA A 274 -8.19 15.30 15.83
N SER A 275 -8.50 14.55 16.90
CA SER A 275 -7.49 14.04 17.85
C SER A 275 -6.50 13.09 17.17
N LEU A 276 -6.98 12.17 16.34
CA LEU A 276 -6.15 11.27 15.54
C LEU A 276 -5.26 12.04 14.54
N ALA A 277 -5.80 13.11 13.94
CA ALA A 277 -5.07 14.00 13.04
C ALA A 277 -3.94 14.73 13.77
N THR A 278 -4.22 15.35 14.93
CA THR A 278 -3.22 15.99 15.78
C THR A 278 -2.09 15.03 16.13
N ARG A 279 -2.42 13.80 16.52
CA ARG A 279 -1.42 12.78 16.86
C ARG A 279 -0.59 12.36 15.63
N THR A 280 -1.21 12.26 14.45
CA THR A 280 -0.49 11.95 13.19
C THR A 280 0.61 12.98 12.92
N VAL A 281 0.30 14.27 13.10
CA VAL A 281 1.26 15.37 12.94
C VAL A 281 2.36 15.29 14.01
N SER A 282 1.98 15.17 15.29
CA SER A 282 2.93 15.17 16.41
C SER A 282 3.93 14.01 16.36
N ASP A 283 3.49 12.84 15.88
CA ASP A 283 4.32 11.65 15.78
C ASP A 283 5.15 11.61 14.47
N GLY A 284 4.99 12.61 13.57
CA GLY A 284 5.76 12.78 12.34
C GLY A 284 5.40 11.78 11.23
N TYR A 285 4.16 11.30 11.18
CA TYR A 285 3.66 10.48 10.09
C TYR A 285 3.16 11.34 8.93
N GLY A 286 3.30 10.83 7.70
CA GLY A 286 3.06 11.62 6.50
C GLY A 286 1.75 11.35 5.78
N ILE A 287 0.84 10.53 6.33
CA ILE A 287 -0.45 10.19 5.71
C ILE A 287 -1.57 10.18 6.76
N TYR A 288 -2.74 10.69 6.35
CA TYR A 288 -3.99 10.58 7.08
C TYR A 288 -5.05 9.98 6.17
N LEU A 289 -5.71 8.88 6.61
CA LEU A 289 -6.65 8.13 5.80
C LEU A 289 -8.10 8.48 6.12
N TYR A 290 -8.86 8.70 5.04
CA TYR A 290 -10.30 8.91 5.05
C TYR A 290 -10.99 7.80 4.25
N TYR A 291 -12.02 7.22 4.82
CA TYR A 291 -12.86 6.25 4.13
C TYR A 291 -14.24 6.81 3.88
N ASN A 292 -14.76 6.44 2.72
CA ASN A 292 -16.11 6.56 2.25
C ASN A 292 -16.65 8.01 2.22
N LEU A 293 -15.98 8.86 1.41
CA LEU A 293 -16.44 10.22 1.17
C LEU A 293 -17.86 10.23 0.59
N PRO A 294 -18.86 10.75 1.32
CA PRO A 294 -20.25 10.71 0.88
C PRO A 294 -20.54 11.77 -0.19
N ASN A 295 -21.70 11.63 -0.86
CA ASN A 295 -22.19 12.63 -1.81
C ASN A 295 -22.65 13.93 -1.11
N ALA A 296 -23.06 13.85 0.14
CA ALA A 296 -23.44 15.00 0.93
C ALA A 296 -22.20 15.85 1.31
N ASP A 297 -22.42 17.15 1.43
CA ASP A 297 -21.38 18.07 1.90
C ASP A 297 -20.92 17.74 3.32
N SER A 298 -19.65 17.49 3.47
CA SER A 298 -18.99 17.13 4.74
C SER A 298 -17.96 18.19 5.19
N HIS A 299 -17.96 19.42 4.60
CA HIS A 299 -16.91 20.39 4.85
C HIS A 299 -16.74 20.77 6.32
N THR A 300 -17.83 20.84 7.09
CA THR A 300 -17.78 21.15 8.53
C THR A 300 -17.04 20.06 9.31
N TYR A 301 -17.36 18.79 9.02
CA TYR A 301 -16.64 17.65 9.61
C TYR A 301 -15.17 17.64 9.20
N LEU A 302 -14.90 17.79 7.90
CA LEU A 302 -13.55 17.78 7.34
C LEU A 302 -12.72 18.97 7.81
N SER A 303 -13.36 20.14 8.13
CA SER A 303 -12.69 21.29 8.74
C SER A 303 -12.10 20.96 10.12
N SER A 304 -12.78 20.13 10.92
CA SER A 304 -12.23 19.70 12.22
C SER A 304 -10.91 18.93 12.04
N VAL A 305 -10.83 18.09 11.02
CA VAL A 305 -9.64 17.30 10.71
C VAL A 305 -8.56 18.14 10.03
N SER A 306 -8.90 18.93 9.02
CA SER A 306 -7.95 19.74 8.27
C SER A 306 -7.33 20.86 9.13
N ASN A 307 -8.09 21.38 10.08
CA ASN A 307 -7.54 22.33 11.04
C ASN A 307 -6.48 21.68 11.93
N ALA A 308 -6.71 20.44 12.37
CA ALA A 308 -5.72 19.69 13.17
C ALA A 308 -4.48 19.29 12.35
N LEU A 309 -4.64 18.99 11.04
CA LEU A 309 -3.53 18.60 10.17
C LEU A 309 -2.71 19.79 9.66
N TYR A 310 -3.38 20.90 9.32
CA TYR A 310 -2.80 21.99 8.51
C TYR A 310 -3.02 23.39 9.10
N GLY A 311 -3.83 23.55 10.15
CA GLY A 311 -4.24 24.86 10.65
C GLY A 311 -5.22 25.61 9.71
N LEU A 312 -5.88 24.92 8.79
CA LEU A 312 -6.75 25.47 7.76
C LEU A 312 -8.10 24.74 7.74
N ASN A 313 -9.18 25.48 7.52
CA ASN A 313 -10.50 24.89 7.34
C ASN A 313 -10.68 24.38 5.90
N THR A 314 -11.64 23.47 5.76
CA THR A 314 -12.06 22.92 4.45
C THR A 314 -13.22 23.75 3.88
N VAL A 315 -13.20 23.94 2.57
CA VAL A 315 -14.25 24.57 1.76
C VAL A 315 -14.78 23.51 0.78
N PHE A 316 -16.09 23.50 0.56
CA PHE A 316 -16.78 22.66 -0.44
C PHE A 316 -17.23 23.51 -1.63
N ASN A 317 -16.79 23.16 -2.85
CA ASN A 317 -17.01 23.90 -4.10
C ASN A 317 -17.97 23.21 -5.06
#